data_1d4fdb94164101438dbfe692d423b0a3
#
_entry.id   1d4fdb94164101438dbfe692d423b0a3
#
_cell.length_a   1.000
_cell.length_b   1.000
_cell.length_c   1.000
_cell.angle_alpha   90.00
_cell.angle_beta   90.00
_cell.angle_gamma   90.00
#
_symmetry.space_group_name_H-M   'P 1'
#
loop_
_entity.id
_entity.type
_entity.pdbx_description
1 polymer ?
#
loop_
_entity_poly.entity_id
_entity_poly.type
_entity_poly.pdbx_seq_one_letter_code
_entity_poly.pdbx_strand_id
1 'polypeptide(L)'
;MIGKSVRMERIFNRETERTVIIPMDHGVTVGPIRGIKSVREAADRVAAGGADAAVVHKGAASFGHRGYGRDLGLILHLSASTSLGPDPNNKVLVATVEEALKLGADGVSIQVNVEIGRASWRERV
;
A
#
# COMPACT_ATOMS: atom_id res chain seq x y z
N MET A 1 -3.55 9.64 -20.55
CA MET A 1 -4.56 8.68 -20.03
C MET A 1 -5.28 9.30 -18.84
N ILE A 2 -6.55 9.60 -19.02
CA ILE A 2 -7.36 10.33 -18.01
C ILE A 2 -7.40 9.60 -16.67
N GLY A 3 -7.61 8.28 -16.67
CA GLY A 3 -7.68 7.52 -15.42
C GLY A 3 -6.42 7.56 -14.57
N LYS A 4 -5.24 7.58 -15.20
CA LYS A 4 -3.97 7.76 -14.50
C LYS A 4 -3.90 9.14 -13.84
N SER A 5 -4.27 10.20 -14.57
CA SER A 5 -4.25 11.57 -14.05
C SER A 5 -5.18 11.73 -12.86
N VAL A 6 -6.41 11.19 -12.94
CA VAL A 6 -7.37 11.21 -11.83
C VAL A 6 -6.84 10.50 -10.59
N ARG A 7 -6.21 9.32 -10.75
CA ARG A 7 -5.63 8.59 -9.62
C ARG A 7 -4.42 9.32 -9.03
N MET A 8 -3.58 9.92 -9.87
CA MET A 8 -2.42 10.69 -9.40
C MET A 8 -2.86 11.88 -8.53
N GLU A 9 -3.94 12.56 -8.88
CA GLU A 9 -4.48 13.66 -8.08
C GLU A 9 -5.04 13.24 -6.71
N ARG A 10 -5.31 11.95 -6.53
CA ARG A 10 -5.70 11.40 -5.21
C ARG A 10 -4.48 11.10 -4.33
N ILE A 11 -3.30 10.95 -4.93
CA ILE A 11 -2.06 10.64 -4.22
C ILE A 11 -1.21 11.89 -4.02
N PHE A 12 -1.16 12.77 -5.02
CA PHE A 12 -0.37 13.99 -4.97
C PHE A 12 -1.24 15.23 -4.84
N ASN A 13 -0.81 16.17 -4.01
CA ASN A 13 -1.42 17.47 -3.94
C ASN A 13 -1.13 18.23 -5.25
N ARG A 14 -2.17 18.69 -5.92
CA ARG A 14 -2.09 19.34 -7.24
C ARG A 14 -1.29 20.64 -7.21
N GLU A 15 -1.40 21.40 -6.13
CA GLU A 15 -0.79 22.73 -6.04
C GLU A 15 0.69 22.66 -5.67
N THR A 16 1.04 21.75 -4.76
CA THR A 16 2.39 21.63 -4.22
C THR A 16 3.22 20.56 -4.91
N GLU A 17 2.59 19.68 -5.68
CA GLU A 17 3.18 18.48 -6.30
C GLU A 17 3.86 17.55 -5.28
N ARG A 18 3.44 17.62 -4.02
CA ARG A 18 3.98 16.82 -2.91
C ARG A 18 2.96 15.81 -2.45
N THR A 19 3.44 14.79 -1.74
CA THR A 19 2.61 13.76 -1.13
C THR A 19 3.18 13.32 0.20
N VAL A 20 2.29 13.00 1.14
CA VAL A 20 2.60 12.32 2.39
C VAL A 20 1.89 10.97 2.36
N ILE A 21 2.66 9.91 2.23
CA ILE A 21 2.15 8.53 2.14
C ILE A 21 2.48 7.80 3.44
N ILE A 22 1.47 7.25 4.10
CA ILE A 22 1.63 6.52 5.36
C ILE A 22 1.50 5.01 5.12
N PRO A 23 2.58 4.22 5.35
CA PRO A 23 2.49 2.78 5.25
C PRO A 23 1.77 2.17 6.45
N MET A 24 0.83 1.26 6.19
CA MET A 24 0.07 0.50 7.19
C MET A 24 0.05 -1.01 6.86
N ASP A 25 1.02 -1.46 6.09
CA ASP A 25 1.19 -2.84 5.61
C ASP A 25 2.05 -3.73 6.52
N HIS A 26 2.48 -3.21 7.68
CA HIS A 26 3.41 -3.89 8.60
C HIS A 26 2.87 -5.20 9.18
N GLY A 27 1.55 -5.32 9.35
CA GLY A 27 0.92 -6.45 10.03
C GLY A 27 1.24 -7.82 9.43
N VAL A 28 1.41 -7.90 8.11
CA VAL A 28 1.79 -9.16 7.45
C VAL A 28 3.22 -9.56 7.78
N THR A 29 4.13 -8.60 7.88
CA THR A 29 5.55 -8.86 8.13
C THR A 29 5.83 -9.16 9.61
N VAL A 30 5.31 -8.35 10.52
CA VAL A 30 5.71 -8.36 11.94
C VAL A 30 4.56 -8.68 12.91
N GLY A 31 3.35 -8.93 12.38
CA GLY A 31 2.16 -9.16 13.19
C GLY A 31 1.55 -7.85 13.73
N PRO A 32 0.62 -7.95 14.70
CA PRO A 32 -0.04 -6.79 15.27
C PRO A 32 0.94 -5.89 15.99
N ILE A 33 0.99 -4.62 15.59
CA ILE A 33 1.82 -3.60 16.25
C ILE A 33 0.95 -2.48 16.82
N ARG A 34 1.49 -1.79 17.81
CA ARG A 34 0.84 -0.64 18.42
C ARG A 34 0.63 0.46 17.36
N GLY A 35 -0.56 1.01 17.31
CA GLY A 35 -0.95 2.09 16.40
C GLY A 35 -1.70 1.62 15.16
N ILE A 36 -1.52 0.38 14.71
CA ILE A 36 -2.22 -0.20 13.55
C ILE A 36 -2.89 -1.56 13.86
N LYS A 37 -3.28 -1.78 15.11
CA LYS A 37 -4.10 -2.95 15.49
C LYS A 37 -5.46 -2.94 14.78
N SER A 38 -6.07 -1.77 14.67
CA SER A 38 -7.25 -1.51 13.87
C SER A 38 -6.85 -0.65 12.67
N VAL A 39 -6.84 -1.23 11.49
CA VAL A 39 -6.49 -0.51 10.26
C VAL A 39 -7.49 0.61 9.97
N ARG A 40 -8.78 0.39 10.31
CA ARG A 40 -9.83 1.41 10.17
C ARG A 40 -9.54 2.65 11.01
N GLU A 41 -9.28 2.47 12.32
CA GLU A 41 -8.95 3.57 13.20
C GLU A 41 -7.64 4.26 12.81
N ALA A 42 -6.67 3.49 12.34
CA ALA A 42 -5.42 4.05 11.83
C ALA A 42 -5.67 4.92 10.58
N ALA A 43 -6.51 4.47 9.64
CA ALA A 43 -6.88 5.24 8.46
C ALA A 43 -7.57 6.56 8.81
N ASP A 44 -8.48 6.54 9.80
CA ASP A 44 -9.15 7.76 10.27
C ASP A 44 -8.15 8.77 10.86
N ARG A 45 -7.19 8.30 11.64
CA ARG A 45 -6.13 9.15 12.21
C ARG A 45 -5.20 9.70 11.14
N VAL A 46 -4.84 8.88 10.16
CA VAL A 46 -3.97 9.25 9.04
C VAL A 46 -4.64 10.33 8.20
N ALA A 47 -5.93 10.16 7.88
CA ALA A 47 -6.71 11.16 7.16
C ALA A 47 -6.86 12.46 7.96
N ALA A 48 -7.17 12.37 9.26
CA ALA A 48 -7.25 13.54 10.15
C ALA A 48 -5.92 14.28 10.28
N GLY A 49 -4.80 13.56 10.19
CA GLY A 49 -3.45 14.11 10.19
C GLY A 49 -3.05 14.81 8.89
N GLY A 50 -3.87 14.73 7.84
CA GLY A 50 -3.63 15.40 6.57
C GLY A 50 -2.71 14.64 5.62
N ALA A 51 -2.55 13.31 5.79
CA ALA A 51 -1.85 12.50 4.81
C ALA A 51 -2.64 12.41 3.49
N ASP A 52 -1.93 12.28 2.38
CA ASP A 52 -2.53 12.19 1.06
C ASP A 52 -2.94 10.76 0.71
N ALA A 53 -2.15 9.77 1.12
CA ALA A 53 -2.42 8.37 0.81
C ALA A 53 -1.94 7.42 1.91
N ALA A 54 -2.53 6.22 1.93
CA ALA A 54 -2.11 5.11 2.78
C ALA A 54 -1.77 3.88 1.95
N VAL A 55 -0.78 3.11 2.42
CA VAL A 55 -0.39 1.83 1.83
C VAL A 55 -0.90 0.70 2.68
N VAL A 56 -1.66 -0.22 2.09
CA VAL A 56 -2.19 -1.41 2.77
C VAL A 56 -2.09 -2.65 1.90
N HIS A 57 -2.16 -3.83 2.50
CA HIS A 57 -2.36 -5.08 1.76
C HIS A 57 -3.84 -5.29 1.38
N LYS A 58 -4.10 -6.15 0.39
CA LYS A 58 -5.45 -6.40 -0.14
C LYS A 58 -6.48 -6.81 0.93
N GLY A 59 -6.08 -7.60 1.91
CA GLY A 59 -6.95 -8.03 3.01
C GLY A 59 -7.39 -6.89 3.92
N ALA A 60 -6.64 -5.80 3.97
CA ALA A 60 -6.95 -4.62 4.75
C ALA A 60 -7.57 -3.48 3.92
N ALA A 61 -7.62 -3.59 2.59
CA ALA A 61 -8.07 -2.50 1.72
C ALA A 61 -9.50 -2.05 2.03
N SER A 62 -10.42 -2.98 2.28
CA SER A 62 -11.81 -2.68 2.63
C SER A 62 -11.98 -2.11 4.03
N PHE A 63 -11.01 -2.29 4.92
CA PHE A 63 -11.02 -1.80 6.30
C PHE A 63 -10.09 -0.59 6.49
N GLY A 64 -9.07 -0.46 5.66
CA GLY A 64 -8.05 0.58 5.75
C GLY A 64 -8.32 1.80 4.87
N HIS A 65 -9.22 1.69 3.90
CA HIS A 65 -9.72 2.81 3.13
C HIS A 65 -11.10 3.21 3.64
N ARG A 66 -11.36 4.50 3.77
CA ARG A 66 -12.64 5.01 4.32
C ARG A 66 -13.85 4.73 3.44
N GLY A 67 -13.61 4.33 2.20
CA GLY A 67 -14.65 3.93 1.24
C GLY A 67 -15.41 5.11 0.61
N TYR A 68 -15.09 6.35 1.00
CA TYR A 68 -15.74 7.56 0.48
C TYR A 68 -14.78 8.75 0.50
N GLY A 69 -15.14 9.78 -0.25
CA GLY A 69 -14.42 11.04 -0.23
C GLY A 69 -13.13 11.04 -1.06
N ARG A 70 -12.41 12.16 -0.96
CA ARG A 70 -11.15 12.40 -1.65
C ARG A 70 -9.99 12.60 -0.67
N ASP A 71 -10.24 12.31 0.58
CA ASP A 71 -9.39 12.67 1.70
C ASP A 71 -8.23 11.70 1.94
N LEU A 72 -8.24 10.51 1.35
CA LEU A 72 -7.19 9.52 1.49
C LEU A 72 -7.09 8.65 0.23
N GLY A 73 -5.95 8.70 -0.44
CA GLY A 73 -5.63 7.81 -1.56
C GLY A 73 -5.33 6.39 -1.08
N LEU A 74 -5.72 5.39 -1.85
CA LEU A 74 -5.46 3.98 -1.57
C LEU A 74 -4.32 3.46 -2.44
N ILE A 75 -3.22 3.04 -1.82
CA ILE A 75 -2.12 2.35 -2.48
C ILE A 75 -2.11 0.89 -2.00
N LEU A 76 -2.23 -0.05 -2.93
CA LEU A 76 -2.19 -1.46 -2.60
C LEU A 76 -0.76 -1.99 -2.70
N HIS A 77 -0.25 -2.57 -1.59
CA HIS A 77 1.06 -3.23 -1.58
C HIS A 77 0.92 -4.65 -2.10
N LEU A 78 1.62 -4.96 -3.20
CA LEU A 78 1.46 -6.22 -3.92
C LEU A 78 2.39 -7.32 -3.42
N SER A 79 3.47 -6.99 -2.71
CA SER A 79 4.46 -7.94 -2.24
C SER A 79 4.42 -8.11 -0.72
N ALA A 80 4.71 -9.31 -0.23
CA ALA A 80 4.76 -9.58 1.19
C ALA A 80 5.81 -10.64 1.54
N SER A 81 6.27 -10.58 2.77
CA SER A 81 7.00 -11.63 3.47
C SER A 81 6.62 -11.61 4.95
N THR A 82 7.08 -12.57 5.71
CA THR A 82 6.84 -12.61 7.16
C THR A 82 8.12 -12.88 7.91
N SER A 83 8.26 -12.27 9.07
CA SER A 83 9.38 -12.55 10.01
C SER A 83 9.33 -13.96 10.60
N LEU A 84 8.20 -14.66 10.46
CA LEU A 84 8.05 -16.07 10.85
C LEU A 84 8.61 -17.03 9.81
N GLY A 85 8.90 -16.55 8.61
CA GLY A 85 9.48 -17.36 7.54
C GLY A 85 11.00 -17.51 7.67
N PRO A 86 11.59 -18.49 6.98
CA PRO A 86 13.04 -18.73 7.02
C PRO A 86 13.83 -17.57 6.38
N ASP A 87 13.22 -16.79 5.53
CA ASP A 87 13.85 -15.64 4.86
C ASP A 87 12.86 -14.46 4.76
N PRO A 88 12.90 -13.53 5.73
CA PRO A 88 12.05 -12.34 5.73
C PRO A 88 12.27 -11.41 4.54
N ASN A 89 13.41 -11.52 3.86
CA ASN A 89 13.74 -10.70 2.69
C ASN A 89 13.19 -11.27 1.38
N ASN A 90 12.75 -12.52 1.40
CA ASN A 90 12.15 -13.16 0.22
C ASN A 90 10.70 -12.72 0.06
N LYS A 91 10.51 -11.54 -0.55
CA LYS A 91 9.19 -11.00 -0.85
C LYS A 91 8.59 -11.73 -2.05
N VAL A 92 7.32 -12.08 -1.93
CA VAL A 92 6.53 -12.71 -2.99
C VAL A 92 5.32 -11.85 -3.34
N LEU A 93 4.81 -11.96 -4.56
CA LEU A 93 3.57 -11.29 -4.94
C LEU A 93 2.39 -11.99 -4.26
N VAL A 94 1.58 -11.22 -3.55
CA VAL A 94 0.37 -11.66 -2.85
C VAL A 94 -0.90 -11.03 -3.40
N ALA A 95 -0.76 -10.12 -4.35
CA ALA A 95 -1.86 -9.50 -5.07
C ALA A 95 -1.41 -9.13 -6.49
N THR A 96 -2.39 -8.94 -7.36
CA THR A 96 -2.19 -8.51 -8.76
C THR A 96 -2.65 -7.07 -8.96
N VAL A 97 -2.25 -6.46 -10.08
CA VAL A 97 -2.72 -5.12 -10.47
C VAL A 97 -4.23 -5.14 -10.74
N GLU A 98 -4.74 -6.22 -11.32
CA GLU A 98 -6.17 -6.41 -11.59
C GLU A 98 -6.99 -6.47 -10.30
N GLU A 99 -6.48 -7.16 -9.26
CA GLU A 99 -7.11 -7.15 -7.93
C GLU A 99 -7.10 -5.74 -7.34
N ALA A 100 -5.99 -5.01 -7.47
CA ALA A 100 -5.88 -3.64 -6.99
C ALA A 100 -6.90 -2.71 -7.66
N LEU A 101 -7.05 -2.82 -8.99
CA LEU A 101 -8.04 -2.07 -9.74
C LEU A 101 -9.48 -2.39 -9.28
N LYS A 102 -9.79 -3.65 -9.07
CA LYS A 102 -11.11 -4.09 -8.58
C LYS A 102 -11.41 -3.60 -7.16
N LEU A 103 -10.38 -3.46 -6.33
CA LEU A 103 -10.49 -2.89 -4.98
C LEU A 103 -10.54 -1.36 -4.97
N GLY A 104 -10.43 -0.71 -6.13
CA GLY A 104 -10.49 0.74 -6.25
C GLY A 104 -9.20 1.45 -5.86
N ALA A 105 -8.05 0.77 -5.93
CA ALA A 105 -6.76 1.38 -5.61
C ALA A 105 -6.39 2.50 -6.59
N ASP A 106 -5.84 3.57 -6.05
CA ASP A 106 -5.32 4.71 -6.80
C ASP A 106 -3.89 4.45 -7.30
N GLY A 107 -3.17 3.58 -6.60
CA GLY A 107 -1.82 3.16 -6.96
C GLY A 107 -1.49 1.77 -6.43
N VAL A 108 -0.36 1.23 -6.87
CA VAL A 108 0.22 -0.01 -6.36
C VAL A 108 1.66 0.23 -5.94
N SER A 109 2.13 -0.54 -4.98
CA SER A 109 3.53 -0.54 -4.56
C SER A 109 4.08 -1.96 -4.47
N ILE A 110 5.37 -2.09 -4.72
CA ILE A 110 6.13 -3.32 -4.52
C ILE A 110 7.42 -2.99 -3.78
N GLN A 111 7.91 -3.93 -3.02
CA GLN A 111 9.26 -3.85 -2.46
C GLN A 111 10.21 -4.64 -3.34
N VAL A 112 11.29 -4.01 -3.75
CA VAL A 112 12.38 -4.63 -4.50
C VAL A 112 13.63 -4.62 -3.61
N ASN A 113 14.15 -5.80 -3.28
CA ASN A 113 15.42 -5.92 -2.59
C ASN A 113 16.55 -5.87 -3.62
N VAL A 114 17.46 -4.91 -3.49
CA VAL A 114 18.62 -4.78 -4.35
C VAL A 114 19.76 -5.59 -3.73
N GLU A 115 19.72 -6.91 -3.91
CA GLU A 115 20.79 -7.80 -3.50
C GLU A 115 21.42 -8.45 -4.73
N ILE A 116 22.76 -8.45 -4.77
CA ILE A 116 23.51 -9.12 -5.84
C ILE A 116 23.28 -10.64 -5.74
N GLY A 117 22.71 -11.24 -6.80
CA GLY A 117 22.49 -12.68 -6.91
C GLY A 117 21.06 -13.19 -6.57
N ARG A 118 20.15 -12.35 -6.13
CA ARG A 118 18.73 -12.74 -5.97
C ARG A 118 17.89 -12.30 -7.15
N ALA A 119 17.86 -13.13 -8.19
CA ALA A 119 17.12 -12.89 -9.45
C ALA A 119 15.62 -13.21 -9.37
N SER A 120 15.02 -13.39 -8.18
CA SER A 120 13.63 -13.85 -8.04
C SER A 120 12.57 -12.90 -8.61
N TRP A 121 12.94 -11.66 -8.91
CA TRP A 121 12.03 -10.65 -9.48
C TRP A 121 12.07 -10.55 -11.00
N ARG A 122 13.16 -11.01 -11.65
CA ARG A 122 13.30 -10.93 -13.11
C ARG A 122 12.49 -11.97 -13.87
N GLU A 123 12.08 -13.04 -13.21
CA GLU A 123 11.36 -14.16 -13.84
C GLU A 123 9.84 -14.10 -13.71
N ARG A 124 9.28 -13.09 -13.00
CA ARG A 124 7.85 -13.05 -12.68
C ARG A 124 7.13 -11.76 -13.08
N VAL A 125 7.79 -10.92 -13.87
CA VAL A 125 7.15 -9.72 -14.44
C VAL A 125 6.89 -9.92 -15.92
#